data_cbc0b620645447ab89f079423c9ebdd9
#
_entry.id   cbc0b620645447ab89f079423c9ebdd9
#
_cell.length_a   1.000
_cell.length_b   1.000
_cell.length_c   1.000
_cell.angle_alpha   90.00
_cell.angle_beta   90.00
_cell.angle_gamma   90.00
#
_symmetry.space_group_name_H-M   'P 1'
#
loop_
_entity.id
_entity.type
_entity.pdbx_description
1 polymer ?
#
loop_
_entity_poly.entity_id
_entity_poly.type
_entity_poly.pdbx_seq_one_letter_code
_entity_poly.pdbx_strand_id
1 'polypeptide(L)'
;LTDSDAPQNGAFEHGDGPATPEIGKPRRRLPLIWLVPLAAIGVGLYLAWVTLSEKGPEITISFRTAEGLEPGKTQLRYKAIVFGTVKSVTLAPDGSHIIATAEMSKQAAPLMRRDSLFWVVRPRLSASSGVSGLSTLLSGVYIEFDPATSGETTDSFTGLEVPPVIPTDAPGTEFALRATQIGSVGVGSPIFYRGLEVGQVLGYDSSNASAGITIRAFVRDPYDKEVLTSSHFWSASGVSLTTGPQGFRLQLDSLQALLAGGIAFDTPTGVPAGGRAPSKTAFTLYSDKASADEAKYTIRLRYLVYFDSSVGGLVAGSNVEWHGLKIGQVVDVNLQYDVTKNAPRAPVLIEIEPQRVQVVGATGPIDPETVLKSLVAKGLRAEIKTSNYLTGQSVVSLDIDPKAAPAQLGTGDAYPVIPTNPNQFDSALRSVNDILDRISKLPLDKLVLQANDTMKSFQDLAAGPEIKESLRSLAGALTSARELIDKAKTDLAPAMQRLQPVLDTAQQSMKRINSTLGSFDQGYGGSSSFKRDLTRLMSQVDDAVRSIRVLTDYMQQHPESLIRGKTRGSN
;
A
#
# COMPACT_ATOMS: atom_id res chain seq x y z
N LEU A 1 108.59 44.09 58.97
CA LEU A 1 109.42 45.33 59.08
C LEU A 1 108.51 46.51 59.24
N THR A 2 108.50 46.91 60.49
CA THR A 2 108.79 48.24 61.08
C THR A 2 107.76 49.31 60.65
N ASP A 3 107.29 50.06 61.44
CA ASP A 3 107.49 50.55 62.81
C ASP A 3 106.70 51.86 62.93
N SER A 4 106.12 52.01 64.06
CA SER A 4 106.21 53.18 64.87
C SER A 4 105.71 54.52 64.34
N ASP A 5 104.91 55.27 64.90
CA ASP A 5 104.97 55.72 66.31
C ASP A 5 103.78 56.61 66.66
N ALA A 6 103.38 56.58 67.86
CA ALA A 6 102.58 57.58 68.55
C ALA A 6 103.42 58.88 68.86
N PRO A 7 102.91 59.93 69.52
CA PRO A 7 101.73 60.12 70.35
C PRO A 7 101.10 61.56 70.35
N GLN A 8 100.19 61.72 71.25
CA GLN A 8 99.94 62.86 72.19
C GLN A 8 98.74 63.86 71.86
N ASN A 9 98.01 63.80 72.86
CA ASN A 9 97.40 64.81 73.75
C ASN A 9 96.65 66.02 73.23
N GLY A 10 95.60 66.10 73.88
CA GLY A 10 95.30 67.34 74.56
C GLY A 10 93.85 67.88 74.48
N ALA A 11 93.31 67.90 75.62
CA ALA A 11 92.42 68.90 76.18
C ALA A 11 90.95 68.63 76.13
N PHE A 12 90.34 68.48 77.25
CA PHE A 12 89.06 68.61 77.73
C PHE A 12 88.37 69.92 77.33
N GLU A 13 87.11 69.88 76.98
CA GLU A 13 86.16 70.86 77.52
C GLU A 13 84.71 70.31 77.47
N HIS A 14 84.03 70.73 78.49
CA HIS A 14 82.66 70.37 78.89
C HIS A 14 81.56 70.86 77.96
N GLY A 15 80.46 70.20 78.02
CA GLY A 15 79.19 70.89 77.89
C GLY A 15 78.05 70.10 77.20
N ASP A 16 77.12 69.79 78.05
CA ASP A 16 75.70 69.79 77.85
C ASP A 16 74.93 68.64 77.08
N GLY A 17 74.16 67.99 77.83
CA GLY A 17 72.79 67.61 77.65
C GLY A 17 72.48 66.40 76.71
N PRO A 18 71.66 65.46 77.17
CA PRO A 18 71.27 64.31 76.36
C PRO A 18 70.28 64.73 75.22
N ALA A 19 70.73 64.50 73.95
CA ALA A 19 69.84 64.67 72.78
C ALA A 19 68.75 63.65 72.79
N THR A 20 67.51 64.13 72.77
CA THR A 20 66.36 63.31 72.59
C THR A 20 66.38 62.58 71.20
N PRO A 21 66.12 61.28 71.19
CA PRO A 21 66.09 60.59 69.89
C PRO A 21 64.82 61.00 69.06
N GLU A 22 65.08 61.59 67.90
CA GLU A 22 64.00 61.74 66.84
C GLU A 22 63.59 60.39 66.39
N ILE A 23 62.33 60.03 66.74
CA ILE A 23 61.70 58.84 66.20
C ILE A 23 61.30 59.15 64.78
N GLY A 24 62.11 58.74 63.80
CA GLY A 24 61.77 58.73 62.37
C GLY A 24 60.58 57.87 62.15
N LYS A 25 59.48 58.45 61.60
CA LYS A 25 58.24 57.72 61.24
C LYS A 25 58.62 56.50 60.39
N PRO A 26 58.22 55.26 60.76
CA PRO A 26 58.56 54.08 59.97
C PRO A 26 57.91 54.22 58.61
N ARG A 27 58.69 54.27 57.53
CA ARG A 27 58.17 54.05 56.18
C ARG A 27 57.66 52.64 56.13
N ARG A 28 56.29 52.49 56.21
CA ARG A 28 55.60 51.24 55.99
C ARG A 28 55.86 50.78 54.53
N ARG A 29 56.99 50.13 54.30
CA ARG A 29 57.23 49.33 53.12
C ARG A 29 56.41 48.06 53.34
N LEU A 30 55.27 47.89 52.62
CA LEU A 30 54.56 46.64 52.60
C LEU A 30 55.59 45.56 52.27
N PRO A 31 55.80 44.56 53.16
CA PRO A 31 56.79 43.53 52.89
C PRO A 31 56.33 42.77 51.63
N LEU A 32 57.26 42.63 50.67
CA LEU A 32 57.00 42.00 49.36
C LEU A 32 56.40 40.60 49.52
N ILE A 33 56.56 39.99 50.69
CA ILE A 33 55.99 38.67 51.05
C ILE A 33 54.48 38.64 51.05
N TRP A 34 53.78 39.78 51.26
CA TRP A 34 52.29 39.83 51.16
C TRP A 34 51.77 39.90 49.73
N LEU A 35 52.66 40.10 48.77
CA LEU A 35 52.29 40.11 47.36
C LEU A 35 51.91 38.72 46.90
N VAL A 36 52.51 37.65 47.46
CA VAL A 36 52.21 36.25 47.13
C VAL A 36 50.77 35.86 47.57
N PRO A 37 50.34 36.04 48.83
CA PRO A 37 48.97 35.73 49.21
C PRO A 37 47.97 36.64 48.51
N LEU A 38 48.27 37.88 48.20
CA LEU A 38 47.42 38.81 47.49
C LEU A 38 47.24 38.38 46.02
N ALA A 39 48.34 37.92 45.38
CA ALA A 39 48.29 37.31 44.06
C ALA A 39 47.51 36.02 44.06
N ALA A 40 47.69 35.16 45.09
CA ALA A 40 46.89 33.93 45.22
C ALA A 40 45.40 34.21 45.41
N ILE A 41 45.05 35.22 46.23
CA ILE A 41 43.62 35.66 46.36
C ILE A 41 43.10 36.22 45.02
N GLY A 42 43.94 37.03 44.33
CA GLY A 42 43.57 37.57 43.00
C GLY A 42 43.28 36.47 41.95
N VAL A 43 44.16 35.45 41.91
CA VAL A 43 44.01 34.29 41.07
C VAL A 43 42.74 33.49 41.51
N GLY A 44 42.56 33.29 42.82
CA GLY A 44 41.36 32.61 43.34
C GLY A 44 40.05 33.33 43.00
N LEU A 45 40.05 34.67 43.18
CA LEU A 45 38.90 35.50 42.79
C LEU A 45 38.66 35.52 41.27
N TYR A 46 39.76 35.59 40.50
CA TYR A 46 39.67 35.49 39.04
C TYR A 46 39.12 34.15 38.58
N LEU A 47 39.60 33.03 39.13
CA LEU A 47 39.07 31.70 38.84
C LEU A 47 37.61 31.56 39.28
N ALA A 48 37.29 32.05 40.49
CA ALA A 48 35.90 32.07 40.97
C ALA A 48 34.99 32.91 40.05
N TRP A 49 35.47 34.09 39.64
CA TRP A 49 34.72 34.94 38.69
C TRP A 49 34.53 34.30 37.31
N VAL A 50 35.58 33.68 36.75
CA VAL A 50 35.49 32.92 35.48
C VAL A 50 34.51 31.77 35.64
N THR A 51 34.59 30.96 36.68
CA THR A 51 33.71 29.81 36.94
C THR A 51 32.26 30.24 37.12
N LEU A 52 31.98 31.35 37.83
CA LEU A 52 30.61 31.87 37.97
C LEU A 52 30.13 32.54 36.69
N SER A 53 31.01 33.18 35.91
CA SER A 53 30.67 33.87 34.67
C SER A 53 30.34 32.92 33.52
N GLU A 54 30.85 31.69 33.56
CA GLU A 54 30.56 30.62 32.56
C GLU A 54 29.28 29.87 32.84
N LYS A 55 28.67 30.01 34.04
CA LYS A 55 27.36 29.40 34.36
C LYS A 55 26.27 30.03 33.54
N GLY A 56 25.51 29.18 32.84
CA GLY A 56 24.32 29.54 32.10
C GLY A 56 23.04 29.34 32.91
N PRO A 57 21.92 29.30 32.26
CA PRO A 57 20.61 29.07 32.91
C PRO A 57 20.51 27.65 33.47
N GLU A 58 19.79 27.51 34.57
CA GLU A 58 19.37 26.25 35.12
C GLU A 58 18.00 25.92 34.49
N ILE A 59 17.88 24.75 33.89
CA ILE A 59 16.65 24.31 33.23
C ILE A 59 16.08 23.06 33.89
N THR A 60 14.78 22.88 33.80
CA THR A 60 14.05 21.71 34.29
C THR A 60 13.44 20.96 33.11
N ILE A 61 13.65 19.64 33.07
CA ILE A 61 13.12 18.79 32.00
C ILE A 61 12.30 17.66 32.65
N SER A 62 11.03 17.57 32.31
CA SER A 62 10.12 16.51 32.79
C SER A 62 10.21 15.29 31.88
N PHE A 63 10.57 14.12 32.44
CA PHE A 63 10.54 12.82 31.74
C PHE A 63 9.61 11.85 32.46
N ARG A 64 9.11 10.85 31.77
CA ARG A 64 8.32 9.77 32.40
C ARG A 64 9.19 8.88 33.28
N THR A 65 10.43 8.62 32.88
CA THR A 65 11.36 7.72 33.58
C THR A 65 12.75 8.35 33.68
N ALA A 66 13.47 8.04 34.77
CA ALA A 66 14.85 8.47 35.02
C ALA A 66 15.89 7.45 34.53
N GLU A 67 15.51 6.42 33.78
CA GLU A 67 16.38 5.31 33.43
C GLU A 67 17.66 5.79 32.72
N GLY A 68 18.81 5.55 33.37
CA GLY A 68 20.13 5.94 32.88
C GLY A 68 20.53 7.40 33.14
N LEU A 69 19.69 8.22 33.80
CA LEU A 69 20.05 9.59 34.17
C LEU A 69 20.81 9.59 35.49
N GLU A 70 22.06 9.99 35.46
CA GLU A 70 22.96 10.10 36.64
C GLU A 70 23.30 11.56 36.92
N PRO A 71 22.95 12.10 38.13
CA PRO A 71 23.36 13.43 38.53
C PRO A 71 24.90 13.61 38.49
N GLY A 72 25.38 14.73 37.96
CA GLY A 72 26.78 15.04 37.81
C GLY A 72 27.52 14.35 36.67
N LYS A 73 26.89 13.36 36.00
CA LYS A 73 27.53 12.61 34.88
C LYS A 73 26.76 12.75 33.55
N THR A 74 25.43 12.72 33.58
CA THR A 74 24.62 12.82 32.35
C THR A 74 24.77 14.20 31.72
N GLN A 75 25.28 14.23 30.51
CA GLN A 75 25.52 15.45 29.73
C GLN A 75 24.31 15.82 28.88
N LEU A 76 24.15 17.13 28.66
CA LEU A 76 23.21 17.65 27.64
C LEU A 76 24.05 18.02 26.41
N ARG A 77 23.67 17.45 25.24
CA ARG A 77 24.44 17.60 24.01
C ARG A 77 23.53 18.11 22.86
N TYR A 78 24.13 18.90 22.00
CA TYR A 78 23.59 19.29 20.71
C TYR A 78 24.65 19.11 19.63
N LYS A 79 24.36 18.33 18.60
CA LYS A 79 25.33 17.99 17.53
C LYS A 79 26.68 17.51 18.08
N ALA A 80 26.62 16.62 19.09
CA ALA A 80 27.78 16.06 19.82
C ALA A 80 28.58 17.04 20.69
N ILE A 81 28.21 18.33 20.77
CA ILE A 81 28.84 19.32 21.65
C ILE A 81 28.11 19.34 22.99
N VAL A 82 28.88 19.37 24.10
CA VAL A 82 28.31 19.43 25.45
C VAL A 82 27.95 20.87 25.79
N PHE A 83 26.69 21.09 26.14
CA PHE A 83 26.13 22.39 26.54
C PHE A 83 25.69 22.44 28.00
N GLY A 84 25.69 21.31 28.70
CA GLY A 84 25.27 21.27 30.10
C GLY A 84 25.42 19.89 30.73
N THR A 85 25.12 19.81 32.04
CA THR A 85 25.16 18.56 32.81
C THR A 85 23.95 18.50 33.74
N VAL A 86 23.38 17.31 33.91
CA VAL A 86 22.29 17.08 34.86
C VAL A 86 22.80 17.24 36.28
N LYS A 87 22.25 18.16 37.04
CA LYS A 87 22.58 18.49 38.43
C LYS A 87 21.84 17.60 39.43
N SER A 88 20.56 17.41 39.21
CA SER A 88 19.72 16.58 40.08
C SER A 88 18.59 15.90 39.28
N VAL A 89 18.16 14.76 39.81
CA VAL A 89 17.00 14.02 39.29
C VAL A 89 16.08 13.75 40.47
N THR A 90 14.87 14.26 40.42
CA THR A 90 13.87 14.17 41.49
C THR A 90 12.56 13.65 40.94
N LEU A 91 11.81 12.96 41.78
CA LEU A 91 10.43 12.58 41.45
C LEU A 91 9.50 13.79 41.72
N ALA A 92 8.59 14.04 40.80
CA ALA A 92 7.59 15.08 40.96
C ALA A 92 6.73 14.80 42.23
N PRO A 93 6.24 15.83 42.92
CA PRO A 93 5.48 15.66 44.17
C PRO A 93 4.22 14.79 44.03
N ASP A 94 3.65 14.73 42.85
CA ASP A 94 2.50 13.91 42.50
C ASP A 94 2.85 12.46 42.12
N GLY A 95 4.16 12.14 42.03
CA GLY A 95 4.66 10.83 41.66
C GLY A 95 4.46 10.45 40.19
N SER A 96 3.96 11.35 39.35
CA SER A 96 3.59 11.04 37.95
C SER A 96 4.73 11.06 36.95
N HIS A 97 5.80 11.84 37.23
CA HIS A 97 6.92 12.04 36.31
C HIS A 97 8.22 12.40 37.06
N ILE A 98 9.33 12.37 36.34
CA ILE A 98 10.65 12.72 36.85
C ILE A 98 11.03 14.12 36.38
N ILE A 99 11.61 14.90 37.26
CA ILE A 99 12.15 16.23 36.97
C ILE A 99 13.67 16.14 37.01
N ALA A 100 14.31 16.29 35.84
CA ALA A 100 15.75 16.42 35.71
C ALA A 100 16.12 17.91 35.67
N THR A 101 16.88 18.37 36.66
CA THR A 101 17.41 19.74 36.67
C THR A 101 18.80 19.72 36.09
N ALA A 102 19.07 20.56 35.10
CA ALA A 102 20.35 20.64 34.42
C ALA A 102 20.94 22.05 34.44
N GLU A 103 22.23 22.13 34.70
CA GLU A 103 23.01 23.37 34.61
C GLU A 103 23.55 23.48 33.17
N MET A 104 23.17 24.52 32.45
CA MET A 104 23.59 24.76 31.08
C MET A 104 24.77 25.71 31.02
N SER A 105 25.52 25.70 29.95
CA SER A 105 26.54 26.71 29.65
C SER A 105 25.89 28.02 29.24
N LYS A 106 26.59 29.13 29.39
CA LYS A 106 26.09 30.44 28.95
C LYS A 106 25.75 30.51 27.46
N GLN A 107 26.46 29.72 26.64
CA GLN A 107 26.20 29.63 25.19
C GLN A 107 24.88 28.95 24.87
N ALA A 108 24.31 28.15 25.77
CA ALA A 108 23.03 27.51 25.57
C ALA A 108 21.85 28.44 25.79
N ALA A 109 22.01 29.56 26.51
CA ALA A 109 20.91 30.46 26.88
C ALA A 109 20.03 30.89 25.68
N PRO A 110 20.55 31.32 24.53
CA PRO A 110 19.73 31.70 23.38
C PRO A 110 19.01 30.51 22.70
N LEU A 111 19.44 29.29 22.99
CA LEU A 111 18.89 28.06 22.43
C LEU A 111 17.73 27.48 23.26
N MET A 112 17.54 27.97 24.49
CA MET A 112 16.50 27.50 25.42
C MET A 112 15.16 28.18 25.13
N ARG A 113 14.49 27.70 24.09
CA ARG A 113 13.20 28.20 23.64
C ARG A 113 12.08 27.19 23.92
N ARG A 114 10.85 27.65 24.07
CA ARG A 114 9.68 26.84 24.45
C ARG A 114 9.51 25.56 23.62
N ASP A 115 9.77 25.65 22.30
CA ASP A 115 9.58 24.54 21.36
C ASP A 115 10.84 23.70 21.14
N SER A 116 11.92 23.95 21.94
CA SER A 116 13.11 23.10 21.92
C SER A 116 12.80 21.72 22.45
N LEU A 117 13.28 20.70 21.76
CA LEU A 117 13.03 19.30 22.06
C LEU A 117 14.19 18.69 22.85
N PHE A 118 13.88 17.88 23.84
CA PHE A 118 14.86 17.16 24.66
C PHE A 118 14.50 15.68 24.70
N TRP A 119 15.47 14.78 24.56
CA TRP A 119 15.26 13.33 24.67
C TRP A 119 16.48 12.62 25.22
N VAL A 120 16.26 11.47 25.85
CA VAL A 120 17.32 10.64 26.38
C VAL A 120 17.82 9.68 25.31
N VAL A 121 19.11 9.76 24.98
CA VAL A 121 19.76 8.84 24.04
C VAL A 121 20.25 7.61 24.78
N ARG A 122 19.70 6.45 24.41
CA ARG A 122 20.00 5.11 24.95
C ARG A 122 20.27 4.13 23.81
N PRO A 123 20.93 3.01 24.06
CA PRO A 123 21.00 1.92 23.09
C PRO A 123 19.59 1.41 22.78
N ARG A 124 19.20 1.37 21.51
CA ARG A 124 17.91 0.86 21.07
C ARG A 124 18.08 -0.07 19.88
N LEU A 125 17.29 -1.15 19.88
CA LEU A 125 17.12 -2.02 18.73
C LEU A 125 15.77 -1.71 18.10
N SER A 126 15.75 -1.38 16.81
CA SER A 126 14.53 -1.16 16.03
C SER A 126 14.58 -1.98 14.76
N ALA A 127 13.46 -2.61 14.42
CA ALA A 127 13.32 -3.36 13.16
C ALA A 127 13.42 -2.46 11.92
N SER A 128 13.01 -1.18 12.04
CA SER A 128 12.99 -0.21 10.93
C SER A 128 14.30 0.58 10.79
N SER A 129 14.96 0.93 11.91
CA SER A 129 16.16 1.78 11.93
C SER A 129 17.43 1.07 12.38
N GLY A 130 17.36 -0.24 12.63
CA GLY A 130 18.52 -1.02 13.10
C GLY A 130 18.90 -0.72 14.55
N VAL A 131 20.20 -0.79 14.85
CA VAL A 131 20.74 -0.52 16.18
C VAL A 131 21.19 0.92 16.25
N SER A 132 20.62 1.70 17.17
CA SER A 132 21.01 3.09 17.42
C SER A 132 21.52 3.29 18.84
N GLY A 133 22.31 4.37 19.07
CA GLY A 133 22.81 4.71 20.39
C GLY A 133 23.92 3.79 20.92
N LEU A 134 24.59 2.99 20.08
CA LEU A 134 25.69 2.11 20.51
C LEU A 134 26.85 2.89 21.19
N SER A 135 27.07 4.13 20.82
CA SER A 135 28.06 4.99 21.45
C SER A 135 27.80 5.20 22.94
N THR A 136 26.55 5.09 23.39
CA THR A 136 26.19 5.25 24.81
C THR A 136 26.64 4.07 25.68
N LEU A 137 26.98 2.92 25.08
CA LEU A 137 27.56 1.80 25.82
C LEU A 137 28.94 2.17 26.39
N LEU A 138 29.66 3.06 25.72
CA LEU A 138 31.01 3.52 26.13
C LEU A 138 30.97 4.88 26.86
N SER A 139 30.09 5.80 26.43
CA SER A 139 30.00 7.17 26.94
C SER A 139 28.96 7.39 28.03
N GLY A 140 28.15 6.37 28.33
CA GLY A 140 26.95 6.52 29.18
C GLY A 140 25.77 7.19 28.43
N VAL A 141 24.61 7.18 29.08
CA VAL A 141 23.39 7.82 28.59
C VAL A 141 23.55 9.34 28.66
N TYR A 142 23.06 10.05 27.65
CA TYR A 142 23.09 11.52 27.61
C TYR A 142 21.72 12.05 27.14
N ILE A 143 21.46 13.31 27.47
CA ILE A 143 20.28 14.02 26.93
C ILE A 143 20.73 14.78 25.69
N GLU A 144 20.10 14.49 24.56
CA GLU A 144 20.27 15.30 23.37
C GLU A 144 19.13 16.30 23.28
N PHE A 145 19.43 17.48 22.77
CA PHE A 145 18.40 18.48 22.56
C PHE A 145 18.50 19.08 21.16
N ASP A 146 17.37 19.53 20.65
CA ASP A 146 17.23 20.19 19.35
C ASP A 146 16.60 21.57 19.56
N PRO A 147 17.36 22.66 19.39
CA PRO A 147 16.86 24.00 19.68
C PRO A 147 15.84 24.46 18.65
N ALA A 148 14.77 25.05 19.12
CA ALA A 148 13.80 25.72 18.26
C ALA A 148 14.41 27.00 17.65
N THR A 149 14.08 27.26 16.37
CA THR A 149 14.53 28.44 15.64
C THR A 149 13.80 29.72 16.05
N SER A 150 12.62 29.59 16.68
CA SER A 150 11.73 30.67 17.11
C SER A 150 11.04 30.34 18.43
N GLY A 151 10.40 31.29 19.06
CA GLY A 151 9.68 31.11 20.32
C GLY A 151 10.29 31.90 21.48
N GLU A 152 9.52 32.00 22.57
CA GLU A 152 9.96 32.65 23.83
C GLU A 152 10.98 31.77 24.55
N THR A 153 11.88 32.40 25.28
CA THR A 153 12.83 31.68 26.16
C THR A 153 12.09 31.11 27.35
N THR A 154 12.44 29.88 27.73
CA THR A 154 11.88 29.19 28.90
C THR A 154 12.98 28.38 29.60
N ASP A 155 12.76 28.06 30.84
CA ASP A 155 13.61 27.20 31.67
C ASP A 155 12.94 25.85 32.00
N SER A 156 11.70 25.65 31.52
CA SER A 156 10.93 24.42 31.80
C SER A 156 10.54 23.74 30.49
N PHE A 157 10.87 22.45 30.37
CA PHE A 157 10.68 21.63 29.17
C PHE A 157 10.03 20.29 29.50
N THR A 158 9.37 19.72 28.48
CA THR A 158 8.90 18.33 28.52
C THR A 158 9.80 17.49 27.62
N GLY A 159 10.45 16.50 28.21
CA GLY A 159 11.30 15.57 27.47
C GLY A 159 10.50 14.57 26.69
N LEU A 160 11.00 14.22 25.51
CA LEU A 160 10.46 13.19 24.65
C LEU A 160 10.96 11.81 25.09
N GLU A 161 10.09 10.82 25.08
CA GLU A 161 10.46 9.43 25.35
C GLU A 161 11.18 8.75 24.16
N VAL A 162 10.93 9.27 22.96
CA VAL A 162 11.51 8.80 21.70
C VAL A 162 12.16 9.98 21.00
N PRO A 163 13.36 9.82 20.43
CA PRO A 163 13.99 10.84 19.61
C PRO A 163 13.03 11.30 18.50
N PRO A 164 13.03 12.58 18.13
CA PRO A 164 12.31 13.02 16.95
C PRO A 164 12.87 12.30 15.73
N VAL A 165 12.00 11.94 14.80
CA VAL A 165 12.36 11.20 13.59
C VAL A 165 13.33 11.99 12.71
N ILE A 166 13.14 13.32 12.72
CA ILE A 166 13.97 14.28 11.98
C ILE A 166 14.31 15.47 12.88
N PRO A 167 15.50 16.09 12.70
CA PRO A 167 15.85 17.36 13.34
C PRO A 167 14.89 18.49 12.94
N THR A 168 14.69 19.45 13.84
CA THR A 168 13.83 20.62 13.62
C THR A 168 14.34 21.52 12.48
N ASP A 169 15.65 21.51 12.23
CA ASP A 169 16.31 22.28 11.16
C ASP A 169 16.43 21.54 9.84
N ALA A 170 15.87 20.32 9.71
CA ALA A 170 15.95 19.54 8.49
C ALA A 170 15.22 20.23 7.33
N PRO A 171 15.89 20.47 6.19
CA PRO A 171 15.25 21.07 5.04
C PRO A 171 14.23 20.11 4.42
N GLY A 172 13.02 20.58 4.16
CA GLY A 172 11.94 19.79 3.59
C GLY A 172 10.54 20.31 3.95
N THR A 173 9.55 19.52 3.62
CA THR A 173 8.14 19.91 3.81
C THR A 173 7.33 18.77 4.46
N GLU A 174 6.50 19.13 5.42
CA GLU A 174 5.55 18.22 6.07
C GLU A 174 4.21 18.22 5.32
N PHE A 175 3.65 17.02 5.11
CA PHE A 175 2.34 16.78 4.50
C PHE A 175 1.47 15.93 5.43
N ALA A 176 0.15 16.06 5.30
CA ALA A 176 -0.82 15.27 6.02
C ALA A 176 -1.40 14.19 5.11
N LEU A 177 -1.32 12.91 5.50
CA LEU A 177 -1.89 11.80 4.73
C LEU A 177 -3.09 11.23 5.49
N ARG A 178 -4.26 11.25 4.87
CA ARG A 178 -5.49 10.66 5.44
C ARG A 178 -5.60 9.22 5.02
N ALA A 179 -5.73 8.34 6.00
CA ALA A 179 -5.86 6.90 5.81
C ALA A 179 -7.08 6.36 6.55
N THR A 180 -7.74 5.35 5.99
CA THR A 180 -8.78 4.58 6.69
C THR A 180 -8.18 3.60 7.69
N GLN A 181 -6.96 3.11 7.41
CA GLN A 181 -6.19 2.20 8.26
C GLN A 181 -4.69 2.46 8.06
N ILE A 182 -3.90 2.26 9.12
CA ILE A 182 -2.45 2.50 9.08
C ILE A 182 -1.71 1.37 8.36
N GLY A 183 -2.21 0.12 8.46
CA GLY A 183 -1.51 -1.05 7.96
C GLY A 183 -0.18 -1.28 8.69
N SER A 184 0.91 -1.48 7.95
CA SER A 184 2.27 -1.66 8.48
C SER A 184 3.08 -0.36 8.58
N VAL A 185 2.46 0.80 8.27
CA VAL A 185 3.13 2.10 8.35
C VAL A 185 3.23 2.53 9.81
N GLY A 186 4.45 2.79 10.28
CA GLY A 186 4.74 3.26 11.63
C GLY A 186 5.53 4.57 11.64
N VAL A 187 5.79 5.09 12.84
CA VAL A 187 6.70 6.22 13.02
C VAL A 187 8.10 5.83 12.54
N GLY A 188 8.72 6.68 11.72
CA GLY A 188 10.01 6.39 11.08
C GLY A 188 9.93 5.53 9.83
N SER A 189 8.73 5.09 9.40
CA SER A 189 8.59 4.39 8.11
C SER A 189 9.07 5.27 6.96
N PRO A 190 9.84 4.72 5.99
CA PRO A 190 10.38 5.48 4.88
C PRO A 190 9.29 5.93 3.89
N ILE A 191 9.53 7.08 3.26
CA ILE A 191 8.74 7.59 2.14
C ILE A 191 9.59 7.51 0.89
N PHE A 192 9.03 6.90 -0.15
CA PHE A 192 9.72 6.65 -1.42
C PHE A 192 9.17 7.52 -2.55
N TYR A 193 10.05 8.01 -3.38
CA TYR A 193 9.75 8.60 -4.68
C TYR A 193 10.55 7.87 -5.75
N ARG A 194 9.87 7.20 -6.67
CA ARG A 194 10.50 6.38 -7.74
C ARG A 194 11.55 5.39 -7.21
N GLY A 195 11.28 4.78 -6.03
CA GLY A 195 12.18 3.80 -5.41
C GLY A 195 13.32 4.39 -4.58
N LEU A 196 13.48 5.73 -4.53
CA LEU A 196 14.44 6.40 -3.66
C LEU A 196 13.78 6.79 -2.35
N GLU A 197 14.44 6.56 -1.22
CA GLU A 197 13.99 7.04 0.08
C GLU A 197 14.22 8.55 0.19
N VAL A 198 13.11 9.30 0.20
CA VAL A 198 13.11 10.75 0.17
C VAL A 198 12.54 11.39 1.43
N GLY A 199 12.02 10.61 2.36
CA GLY A 199 11.37 11.13 3.55
C GLY A 199 11.03 10.06 4.56
N GLN A 200 10.32 10.46 5.63
CA GLN A 200 9.92 9.57 6.71
C GLN A 200 8.60 10.00 7.33
N VAL A 201 7.90 9.05 7.94
CA VAL A 201 6.69 9.28 8.73
C VAL A 201 7.07 9.83 10.10
N LEU A 202 6.56 11.01 10.46
CA LEU A 202 6.82 11.68 11.74
C LEU A 202 5.97 11.14 12.89
N GLY A 203 4.74 10.75 12.57
CA GLY A 203 3.75 10.33 13.55
C GLY A 203 2.36 10.23 12.92
N TYR A 204 1.40 9.92 13.75
CA TYR A 204 -0.02 9.86 13.35
C TYR A 204 -0.90 10.42 14.46
N ASP A 205 -2.00 11.00 14.05
CA ASP A 205 -3.04 11.50 14.91
C ASP A 205 -4.34 10.72 14.65
N SER A 206 -4.88 10.15 15.72
CA SER A 206 -6.14 9.38 15.73
C SER A 206 -7.18 9.98 16.66
N SER A 207 -7.03 11.25 17.03
CA SER A 207 -7.90 11.93 18.01
C SER A 207 -9.38 11.94 17.59
N ASN A 208 -9.68 11.73 16.32
CA ASN A 208 -11.04 11.60 15.81
C ASN A 208 -11.19 10.31 15.00
N ALA A 209 -11.43 9.19 15.71
CA ALA A 209 -11.53 7.85 15.12
C ALA A 209 -12.59 7.73 14.00
N SER A 210 -13.64 8.57 14.04
CA SER A 210 -14.69 8.60 13.00
C SER A 210 -14.24 9.27 11.70
N ALA A 211 -13.20 10.13 11.75
CA ALA A 211 -12.70 10.88 10.58
C ALA A 211 -11.52 10.19 9.88
N GLY A 212 -11.11 9.01 10.38
CA GLY A 212 -9.93 8.30 9.91
C GLY A 212 -8.65 8.72 10.66
N ILE A 213 -7.52 8.27 10.16
CA ILE A 213 -6.21 8.49 10.75
C ILE A 213 -5.45 9.48 9.89
N THR A 214 -4.86 10.50 10.51
CA THR A 214 -3.98 11.44 9.83
C THR A 214 -2.53 11.10 10.13
N ILE A 215 -1.77 10.75 9.10
CA ILE A 215 -0.34 10.46 9.18
C ILE A 215 0.43 11.72 8.80
N ARG A 216 1.40 12.10 9.62
CA ARG A 216 2.31 13.20 9.35
C ARG A 216 3.52 12.67 8.60
N ALA A 217 3.69 13.10 7.35
CA ALA A 217 4.71 12.66 6.42
C ALA A 217 5.67 13.82 6.12
N PHE A 218 6.96 13.59 6.24
CA PHE A 218 7.99 14.58 5.92
C PHE A 218 8.77 14.14 4.69
N VAL A 219 8.88 15.04 3.70
CA VAL A 219 9.69 14.85 2.50
C VAL A 219 10.82 15.86 2.49
N ARG A 220 12.05 15.37 2.34
CA ARG A 220 13.29 16.17 2.37
C ARG A 220 13.47 17.00 1.10
N ASP A 221 14.08 18.17 1.20
CA ASP A 221 14.58 18.92 0.04
C ASP A 221 15.69 18.09 -0.66
N PRO A 222 15.75 18.03 -2.01
CA PRO A 222 14.93 18.75 -2.98
C PRO A 222 13.64 18.05 -3.40
N TYR A 223 13.35 16.84 -2.89
CA TYR A 223 12.24 15.99 -3.34
C TYR A 223 10.87 16.47 -2.89
N ASP A 224 10.80 17.34 -1.90
CA ASP A 224 9.56 17.99 -1.47
C ASP A 224 8.96 18.89 -2.57
N LYS A 225 9.78 19.32 -3.54
CA LYS A 225 9.36 20.07 -4.73
C LYS A 225 8.64 19.20 -5.76
N GLU A 226 8.89 17.89 -5.71
CA GLU A 226 8.24 16.89 -6.57
C GLU A 226 6.84 16.51 -6.07
N VAL A 227 6.48 16.90 -4.83
CA VAL A 227 5.14 16.72 -4.30
C VAL A 227 4.24 17.82 -4.85
N LEU A 228 3.41 17.45 -5.82
CA LEU A 228 2.45 18.34 -6.47
C LEU A 228 1.06 18.15 -5.85
N THR A 229 0.17 19.13 -6.04
CA THR A 229 -1.23 19.04 -5.55
C THR A 229 -2.00 17.86 -6.17
N SER A 230 -1.53 17.33 -7.30
CA SER A 230 -2.06 16.16 -7.99
C SER A 230 -1.30 14.85 -7.67
N SER A 231 -0.30 14.87 -6.76
CA SER A 231 0.41 13.67 -6.36
C SER A 231 -0.49 12.71 -5.59
N HIS A 232 -0.29 11.42 -5.81
CA HIS A 232 -0.96 10.36 -5.09
C HIS A 232 0.03 9.63 -4.19
N PHE A 233 -0.42 9.32 -2.98
CA PHE A 233 0.34 8.58 -1.97
C PHE A 233 -0.28 7.20 -1.75
N TRP A 234 0.53 6.16 -1.66
CA TRP A 234 0.07 4.79 -1.39
C TRP A 234 0.98 4.04 -0.42
N SER A 235 0.44 3.02 0.23
CA SER A 235 1.23 2.12 1.06
C SER A 235 2.11 1.25 0.15
N ALA A 236 3.43 1.33 0.34
CA ALA A 236 4.42 0.55 -0.40
C ALA A 236 4.81 -0.75 0.32
N SER A 237 4.19 -1.03 1.47
CA SER A 237 4.52 -2.16 2.34
C SER A 237 3.83 -3.48 1.96
N GLY A 238 3.07 -3.49 0.87
CA GLY A 238 2.33 -4.65 0.41
C GLY A 238 3.09 -5.49 -0.60
N VAL A 239 2.87 -6.82 -0.50
CA VAL A 239 3.07 -7.72 -1.64
C VAL A 239 1.79 -7.64 -2.45
N SER A 240 1.81 -6.97 -3.60
CA SER A 240 0.64 -6.96 -4.48
C SER A 240 0.71 -8.15 -5.44
N LEU A 241 -0.26 -9.05 -5.32
CA LEU A 241 -0.50 -10.12 -6.27
C LEU A 241 -1.62 -9.67 -7.21
N THR A 242 -1.26 -9.27 -8.42
CA THR A 242 -2.25 -8.96 -9.46
C THR A 242 -2.41 -10.13 -10.41
N THR A 243 -3.66 -10.55 -10.62
CA THR A 243 -4.01 -11.55 -11.62
C THR A 243 -4.51 -10.83 -12.87
N GLY A 244 -3.89 -11.10 -14.01
CA GLY A 244 -4.28 -10.50 -15.28
C GLY A 244 -4.22 -11.52 -16.43
N PRO A 245 -4.53 -11.11 -17.67
CA PRO A 245 -4.47 -11.99 -18.84
C PRO A 245 -3.09 -12.63 -19.09
N GLN A 246 -2.03 -12.04 -18.49
CA GLN A 246 -0.65 -12.52 -18.58
C GLN A 246 -0.24 -13.42 -17.39
N GLY A 247 -1.21 -13.84 -16.57
CA GLY A 247 -0.97 -14.68 -15.39
C GLY A 247 -0.85 -13.89 -14.09
N PHE A 248 -0.14 -14.46 -13.12
CA PHE A 248 0.10 -13.84 -11.82
C PHE A 248 1.31 -12.91 -11.91
N ARG A 249 1.14 -11.67 -11.50
CA ARG A 249 2.24 -10.73 -11.33
C ARG A 249 2.41 -10.44 -9.84
N LEU A 250 3.56 -10.87 -9.30
CA LEU A 250 3.99 -10.51 -7.96
C LEU A 250 4.80 -9.22 -8.08
N GLN A 251 4.33 -8.14 -7.50
CA GLN A 251 5.05 -6.87 -7.46
C GLN A 251 5.49 -6.60 -6.02
N LEU A 252 6.80 -6.44 -5.86
CA LEU A 252 7.45 -6.00 -4.63
C LEU A 252 8.03 -4.61 -4.92
N ASP A 253 7.51 -3.58 -4.28
CA ASP A 253 7.99 -2.20 -4.50
C ASP A 253 9.37 -2.00 -3.84
N SER A 254 9.59 -2.57 -2.65
CA SER A 254 10.88 -2.55 -1.95
C SER A 254 10.92 -3.63 -0.87
N LEU A 255 12.04 -4.36 -0.77
CA LEU A 255 12.28 -5.31 0.33
C LEU A 255 12.33 -4.59 1.70
N GLN A 256 12.88 -3.38 1.74
CA GLN A 256 12.91 -2.54 2.93
C GLN A 256 11.48 -2.12 3.34
N ALA A 257 10.65 -1.72 2.39
CA ALA A 257 9.25 -1.36 2.64
C ALA A 257 8.41 -2.57 3.11
N LEU A 258 8.74 -3.77 2.68
CA LEU A 258 8.09 -5.00 3.14
C LEU A 258 8.34 -5.25 4.63
N LEU A 259 9.55 -5.02 5.11
CA LEU A 259 9.96 -5.28 6.50
C LEU A 259 9.60 -4.13 7.45
N ALA A 260 9.82 -2.90 7.03
CA ALA A 260 9.69 -1.69 7.86
C ALA A 260 8.35 -0.97 7.68
N GLY A 261 7.52 -1.40 6.72
CA GLY A 261 6.43 -0.58 6.22
C GLY A 261 6.96 0.59 5.40
N GLY A 262 6.15 1.20 4.57
CA GLY A 262 6.57 2.37 3.79
C GLY A 262 5.42 3.03 3.06
N ILE A 263 5.65 4.26 2.66
CA ILE A 263 4.74 5.03 1.82
C ILE A 263 5.49 5.39 0.55
N ALA A 264 4.83 5.32 -0.59
CA ALA A 264 5.39 5.86 -1.83
C ALA A 264 4.45 6.91 -2.41
N PHE A 265 5.01 7.82 -3.22
CA PHE A 265 4.22 8.77 -3.98
C PHE A 265 4.76 8.95 -5.38
N ASP A 266 3.88 9.34 -6.28
CA ASP A 266 4.21 9.81 -7.63
C ASP A 266 3.08 10.71 -8.13
N THR A 267 3.34 11.42 -9.22
CA THR A 267 2.33 12.23 -9.89
C THR A 267 1.82 11.47 -11.11
N PRO A 268 0.50 11.17 -11.18
CA PRO A 268 -0.07 10.41 -12.30
C PRO A 268 0.17 11.08 -13.64
N THR A 269 0.57 10.32 -14.64
CA THR A 269 0.68 10.80 -16.02
C THR A 269 -0.70 11.01 -16.62
N GLY A 270 -0.85 12.07 -17.45
CA GLY A 270 -2.11 12.36 -18.15
C GLY A 270 -3.12 13.20 -17.34
N VAL A 271 -2.77 13.60 -16.12
CA VAL A 271 -3.50 14.62 -15.35
C VAL A 271 -2.68 15.92 -15.43
N PRO A 272 -3.33 17.10 -15.53
CA PRO A 272 -2.59 18.36 -15.42
C PRO A 272 -1.76 18.37 -14.14
N ALA A 273 -0.46 18.51 -14.27
CA ALA A 273 0.43 18.62 -13.12
C ALA A 273 -0.01 19.88 -12.34
N GLY A 274 -0.48 19.68 -11.12
CA GLY A 274 -0.79 20.77 -10.22
C GLY A 274 0.47 21.55 -9.86
N GLY A 275 0.33 22.69 -9.20
CA GLY A 275 1.47 23.39 -8.60
C GLY A 275 2.08 22.59 -7.44
N ARG A 276 3.27 23.01 -6.97
CA ARG A 276 3.90 22.46 -5.76
C ARG A 276 2.90 22.51 -4.59
N ALA A 277 2.80 21.40 -3.87
CA ALA A 277 1.91 21.32 -2.73
C ALA A 277 2.45 22.17 -1.56
N PRO A 278 1.65 23.07 -0.99
CA PRO A 278 2.01 23.79 0.24
C PRO A 278 2.25 22.84 1.42
N SER A 279 3.00 23.30 2.42
CA SER A 279 3.16 22.56 3.67
C SER A 279 1.80 22.26 4.31
N LYS A 280 1.68 21.09 4.94
CA LYS A 280 0.45 20.58 5.57
C LYS A 280 -0.72 20.32 4.61
N THR A 281 -0.47 20.30 3.30
CA THR A 281 -1.48 19.83 2.34
C THR A 281 -1.91 18.41 2.71
N ALA A 282 -3.23 18.18 2.68
CA ALA A 282 -3.79 16.89 2.99
C ALA A 282 -3.96 16.05 1.71
N PHE A 283 -3.38 14.86 1.70
CA PHE A 283 -3.53 13.86 0.64
C PHE A 283 -4.24 12.62 1.17
N THR A 284 -4.81 11.82 0.28
CA THR A 284 -5.32 10.49 0.62
C THR A 284 -4.19 9.47 0.52
N LEU A 285 -4.04 8.63 1.55
CA LEU A 285 -3.17 7.47 1.50
C LEU A 285 -3.97 6.27 0.98
N TYR A 286 -3.63 5.80 -0.21
CA TYR A 286 -4.24 4.63 -0.82
C TYR A 286 -3.61 3.33 -0.30
N SER A 287 -4.37 2.24 -0.34
CA SER A 287 -3.90 0.91 0.12
C SER A 287 -2.71 0.38 -0.67
N ASP A 288 -2.64 0.72 -1.96
CA ASP A 288 -1.65 0.23 -2.90
C ASP A 288 -1.54 1.17 -4.12
N LYS A 289 -0.52 0.92 -4.95
CA LYS A 289 -0.28 1.71 -6.17
C LYS A 289 -1.43 1.60 -7.17
N ALA A 290 -2.06 0.45 -7.30
CA ALA A 290 -3.15 0.26 -8.26
C ALA A 290 -4.36 1.15 -7.89
N SER A 291 -4.73 1.18 -6.61
CA SER A 291 -5.78 2.07 -6.08
C SER A 291 -5.43 3.55 -6.26
N ALA A 292 -4.16 3.92 -6.09
CA ALA A 292 -3.67 5.29 -6.32
C ALA A 292 -3.75 5.67 -7.81
N ASP A 293 -3.38 4.75 -8.71
CA ASP A 293 -3.45 4.96 -10.16
C ASP A 293 -4.91 5.05 -10.65
N GLU A 294 -5.82 4.32 -10.01
CA GLU A 294 -7.27 4.39 -10.27
C GLU A 294 -7.87 5.73 -9.84
N ALA A 295 -7.36 6.35 -8.80
CA ALA A 295 -7.91 7.59 -8.22
C ALA A 295 -7.78 8.82 -9.14
N LYS A 296 -6.98 8.75 -10.20
CA LYS A 296 -6.92 9.82 -11.22
C LYS A 296 -8.24 10.00 -11.99
N TYR A 297 -9.09 8.96 -11.98
CA TYR A 297 -10.39 9.01 -12.65
C TYR A 297 -11.44 9.48 -11.64
N THR A 298 -11.77 10.77 -11.69
CA THR A 298 -12.65 11.43 -10.71
C THR A 298 -14.11 11.47 -11.17
N ILE A 299 -14.35 11.40 -12.49
CA ILE A 299 -15.70 11.42 -13.05
C ILE A 299 -16.23 10.00 -13.13
N ARG A 300 -17.28 9.73 -12.40
CA ARG A 300 -17.90 8.41 -12.29
C ARG A 300 -19.37 8.51 -12.59
N LEU A 301 -19.79 7.88 -13.69
CA LEU A 301 -21.17 7.85 -14.14
C LEU A 301 -21.75 6.48 -13.85
N ARG A 302 -22.87 6.44 -13.13
CA ARG A 302 -23.52 5.21 -12.69
C ARG A 302 -24.65 4.83 -13.63
N TYR A 303 -24.68 3.55 -13.98
CA TYR A 303 -25.68 2.95 -14.84
C TYR A 303 -26.15 1.62 -14.26
N LEU A 304 -27.40 1.27 -14.53
CA LEU A 304 -27.96 -0.02 -14.16
C LEU A 304 -28.00 -0.92 -15.39
N VAL A 305 -27.69 -2.19 -15.18
CA VAL A 305 -27.73 -3.22 -16.21
C VAL A 305 -28.53 -4.40 -15.65
N TYR A 306 -29.53 -4.89 -16.40
CA TYR A 306 -30.31 -6.04 -15.96
C TYR A 306 -29.92 -7.27 -16.77
N PHE A 307 -29.48 -8.32 -16.07
CA PHE A 307 -29.19 -9.61 -16.68
C PHE A 307 -30.25 -10.62 -16.29
N ASP A 308 -30.82 -11.26 -17.31
CA ASP A 308 -31.77 -12.38 -17.16
C ASP A 308 -31.03 -13.74 -17.14
N SER A 309 -29.71 -13.73 -17.35
CA SER A 309 -28.82 -14.90 -17.32
C SER A 309 -28.00 -14.93 -16.03
N SER A 310 -27.24 -16.03 -15.83
CA SER A 310 -26.32 -16.16 -14.68
C SER A 310 -25.32 -15.04 -14.65
N VAL A 311 -25.16 -14.42 -13.48
CA VAL A 311 -24.13 -13.43 -13.15
C VAL A 311 -22.95 -14.06 -12.37
N GLY A 312 -22.80 -15.38 -12.44
CA GLY A 312 -21.74 -16.10 -11.74
C GLY A 312 -20.36 -15.55 -12.07
N GLY A 313 -19.52 -15.40 -11.03
CA GLY A 313 -18.17 -14.83 -11.16
C GLY A 313 -18.13 -13.30 -11.27
N LEU A 314 -19.26 -12.60 -11.27
CA LEU A 314 -19.34 -11.15 -11.21
C LEU A 314 -19.50 -10.71 -9.75
N VAL A 315 -18.61 -9.82 -9.29
CA VAL A 315 -18.59 -9.28 -7.92
C VAL A 315 -18.38 -7.76 -7.96
N ALA A 316 -18.65 -7.08 -6.86
CA ALA A 316 -18.25 -5.69 -6.72
C ALA A 316 -16.74 -5.55 -6.94
N GLY A 317 -16.32 -4.55 -7.74
CA GLY A 317 -14.95 -4.38 -8.20
C GLY A 317 -14.58 -5.12 -9.49
N SER A 318 -15.46 -6.00 -10.03
CA SER A 318 -15.27 -6.56 -11.37
C SER A 318 -15.18 -5.47 -12.43
N ASN A 319 -14.33 -5.65 -13.45
CA ASN A 319 -14.18 -4.64 -14.50
C ASN A 319 -15.43 -4.45 -15.34
N VAL A 320 -15.66 -3.22 -15.74
CA VAL A 320 -16.48 -2.88 -16.92
C VAL A 320 -15.52 -2.58 -18.06
N GLU A 321 -15.66 -3.28 -19.17
CA GLU A 321 -14.72 -3.23 -20.28
C GLU A 321 -15.41 -2.81 -21.58
N TRP A 322 -14.67 -2.11 -22.45
CA TRP A 322 -15.02 -1.84 -23.83
C TRP A 322 -13.89 -2.31 -24.73
N HIS A 323 -14.18 -3.20 -25.66
CA HIS A 323 -13.15 -3.88 -26.48
C HIS A 323 -12.02 -4.52 -25.66
N GLY A 324 -12.34 -5.05 -24.46
CA GLY A 324 -11.34 -5.66 -23.55
C GLY A 324 -10.48 -4.65 -22.76
N LEU A 325 -10.76 -3.35 -22.86
CA LEU A 325 -10.11 -2.31 -22.08
C LEU A 325 -11.00 -1.86 -20.93
N LYS A 326 -10.47 -1.77 -19.73
CA LYS A 326 -11.20 -1.30 -18.56
C LYS A 326 -11.65 0.15 -18.74
N ILE A 327 -12.94 0.41 -18.67
CA ILE A 327 -13.56 1.73 -18.69
C ILE A 327 -14.34 2.06 -17.42
N GLY A 328 -14.40 1.11 -16.47
CA GLY A 328 -15.13 1.27 -15.23
C GLY A 328 -15.12 0.02 -14.38
N GLN A 329 -16.02 -0.06 -13.43
CA GLN A 329 -16.13 -1.18 -12.51
C GLN A 329 -17.59 -1.46 -12.12
N VAL A 330 -17.86 -2.68 -11.67
CA VAL A 330 -19.11 -3.07 -11.04
C VAL A 330 -19.13 -2.53 -9.61
N VAL A 331 -20.18 -1.83 -9.24
CA VAL A 331 -20.38 -1.28 -7.88
C VAL A 331 -21.11 -2.29 -7.01
N ASP A 332 -22.17 -2.88 -7.56
CA ASP A 332 -23.04 -3.78 -6.81
C ASP A 332 -23.71 -4.81 -7.72
N VAL A 333 -23.97 -6.00 -7.17
CA VAL A 333 -24.65 -7.10 -7.87
C VAL A 333 -25.75 -7.63 -6.96
N ASN A 334 -26.99 -7.53 -7.40
CA ASN A 334 -28.16 -7.95 -6.63
C ASN A 334 -28.96 -9.02 -7.39
N LEU A 335 -29.85 -9.69 -6.68
CA LEU A 335 -30.84 -10.60 -7.26
C LEU A 335 -32.23 -10.05 -6.97
N GLN A 336 -33.04 -9.91 -8.00
CA GLN A 336 -34.44 -9.51 -7.92
C GLN A 336 -35.33 -10.56 -8.57
N TYR A 337 -36.53 -10.71 -8.05
CA TYR A 337 -37.58 -11.50 -8.70
C TYR A 337 -38.60 -10.55 -9.31
N ASP A 338 -38.70 -10.55 -10.63
CA ASP A 338 -39.69 -9.75 -11.36
C ASP A 338 -41.02 -10.47 -11.37
N VAL A 339 -41.96 -9.99 -10.55
CA VAL A 339 -43.30 -10.59 -10.42
C VAL A 339 -44.09 -10.49 -11.71
N THR A 340 -43.87 -9.44 -12.51
CA THR A 340 -44.58 -9.24 -13.78
C THR A 340 -44.14 -10.22 -14.86
N LYS A 341 -42.84 -10.52 -14.88
CA LYS A 341 -42.25 -11.50 -15.82
C LYS A 341 -42.20 -12.90 -15.25
N ASN A 342 -42.56 -13.08 -13.98
CA ASN A 342 -42.45 -14.33 -13.23
C ASN A 342 -41.07 -14.99 -13.37
N ALA A 343 -40.00 -14.17 -13.32
CA ALA A 343 -38.62 -14.60 -13.56
C ALA A 343 -37.64 -13.86 -12.67
N PRO A 344 -36.52 -14.52 -12.26
CA PRO A 344 -35.43 -13.84 -11.61
C PRO A 344 -34.66 -12.95 -12.60
N ARG A 345 -34.18 -11.81 -12.14
CA ARG A 345 -33.27 -10.94 -12.87
C ARG A 345 -32.19 -10.43 -11.94
N ALA A 346 -31.00 -10.17 -12.45
CA ALA A 346 -29.90 -9.61 -11.71
C ALA A 346 -29.67 -8.15 -12.12
N PRO A 347 -30.07 -7.16 -11.29
CA PRO A 347 -29.63 -5.78 -11.45
C PRO A 347 -28.17 -5.67 -11.04
N VAL A 348 -27.34 -5.19 -11.94
CA VAL A 348 -25.93 -4.90 -11.74
C VAL A 348 -25.73 -3.39 -11.86
N LEU A 349 -25.29 -2.77 -10.78
CA LEU A 349 -24.91 -1.36 -10.78
C LEU A 349 -23.46 -1.24 -11.25
N ILE A 350 -23.24 -0.55 -12.36
CA ILE A 350 -21.92 -0.29 -12.90
C ILE A 350 -21.57 1.19 -12.83
N GLU A 351 -20.28 1.46 -12.75
CA GLU A 351 -19.71 2.80 -12.76
C GLU A 351 -18.75 2.91 -13.93
N ILE A 352 -19.00 3.85 -14.84
CA ILE A 352 -18.16 4.14 -16.00
C ILE A 352 -17.34 5.38 -15.72
N GLU A 353 -16.06 5.34 -16.05
CA GLU A 353 -15.09 6.41 -15.90
C GLU A 353 -14.73 7.00 -17.29
N PRO A 354 -15.43 8.02 -17.77
CA PRO A 354 -15.28 8.53 -19.14
C PRO A 354 -13.88 9.01 -19.47
N GLN A 355 -13.13 9.45 -18.44
CA GLN A 355 -11.73 9.90 -18.55
C GLN A 355 -10.76 8.80 -19.02
N ARG A 356 -11.16 7.52 -18.99
CA ARG A 356 -10.38 6.40 -19.56
C ARG A 356 -10.46 6.35 -21.07
N VAL A 357 -11.48 6.99 -21.66
CA VAL A 357 -11.70 6.97 -23.10
C VAL A 357 -11.21 8.26 -23.71
N GLN A 358 -10.17 8.18 -24.54
CA GLN A 358 -9.69 9.32 -25.28
C GLN A 358 -10.57 9.57 -26.50
N VAL A 359 -11.26 10.71 -26.52
CA VAL A 359 -12.08 11.10 -27.68
C VAL A 359 -11.23 11.92 -28.64
N VAL A 360 -11.14 11.44 -29.89
CA VAL A 360 -10.34 12.08 -30.96
C VAL A 360 -11.30 12.80 -31.91
N GLY A 361 -10.90 13.97 -32.39
CA GLY A 361 -11.66 14.73 -33.40
C GLY A 361 -12.80 15.59 -32.86
N ALA A 362 -12.91 15.76 -31.54
CA ALA A 362 -13.89 16.66 -30.94
C ALA A 362 -13.44 18.12 -31.02
N THR A 363 -14.35 19.01 -31.38
CA THR A 363 -14.10 20.46 -31.48
C THR A 363 -14.53 21.23 -30.21
N GLY A 364 -14.97 20.54 -29.15
CA GLY A 364 -15.45 21.14 -27.89
C GLY A 364 -15.64 20.12 -26.76
N PRO A 365 -16.10 20.57 -25.59
CA PRO A 365 -16.40 19.67 -24.49
C PRO A 365 -17.50 18.68 -24.89
N ILE A 366 -17.24 17.41 -24.63
CA ILE A 366 -18.16 16.31 -24.95
C ILE A 366 -18.88 15.92 -23.67
N ASP A 367 -20.21 15.87 -23.75
CA ASP A 367 -21.02 15.27 -22.72
C ASP A 367 -20.98 13.73 -22.83
N PRO A 368 -20.41 13.02 -21.85
CA PRO A 368 -20.29 11.57 -21.90
C PRO A 368 -21.64 10.84 -22.00
N GLU A 369 -22.70 11.40 -21.43
CA GLU A 369 -24.02 10.79 -21.47
C GLU A 369 -24.61 10.83 -22.89
N THR A 370 -24.40 11.93 -23.61
CA THR A 370 -24.81 12.07 -25.01
C THR A 370 -24.05 11.08 -25.90
N VAL A 371 -22.77 10.87 -25.65
CA VAL A 371 -21.98 9.85 -26.37
C VAL A 371 -22.55 8.46 -26.11
N LEU A 372 -22.82 8.11 -24.86
CA LEU A 372 -23.37 6.80 -24.50
C LEU A 372 -24.74 6.58 -25.15
N LYS A 373 -25.63 7.58 -25.14
CA LYS A 373 -26.94 7.53 -25.84
C LYS A 373 -26.76 7.22 -27.32
N SER A 374 -25.81 7.88 -27.97
CA SER A 374 -25.49 7.65 -29.39
C SER A 374 -24.96 6.23 -29.63
N LEU A 375 -24.10 5.71 -28.74
CA LEU A 375 -23.56 4.36 -28.83
C LEU A 375 -24.64 3.30 -28.63
N VAL A 376 -25.55 3.49 -27.66
CA VAL A 376 -26.69 2.60 -27.43
C VAL A 376 -27.62 2.55 -28.64
N ALA A 377 -27.88 3.70 -29.26
CA ALA A 377 -28.66 3.77 -30.50
C ALA A 377 -27.97 3.03 -31.68
N LYS A 378 -26.62 3.00 -31.69
CA LYS A 378 -25.83 2.25 -32.68
C LYS A 378 -25.63 0.77 -32.33
N GLY A 379 -26.24 0.27 -31.27
CA GLY A 379 -26.21 -1.15 -30.91
C GLY A 379 -25.27 -1.48 -29.74
N LEU A 380 -24.82 -0.50 -28.95
CA LEU A 380 -24.06 -0.80 -27.71
C LEU A 380 -24.95 -1.60 -26.76
N ARG A 381 -24.45 -2.73 -26.31
CA ARG A 381 -25.11 -3.63 -25.36
C ARG A 381 -24.13 -4.08 -24.28
N ALA A 382 -24.66 -4.33 -23.11
CA ALA A 382 -23.90 -4.94 -22.03
C ALA A 382 -24.09 -6.46 -22.07
N GLU A 383 -22.98 -7.18 -21.91
CA GLU A 383 -22.96 -8.63 -21.79
C GLU A 383 -21.98 -9.06 -20.70
N ILE A 384 -22.19 -10.26 -20.14
CA ILE A 384 -21.23 -10.85 -19.20
C ILE A 384 -20.25 -11.71 -19.98
N LYS A 385 -18.96 -11.44 -19.78
CA LYS A 385 -17.88 -12.27 -20.33
C LYS A 385 -17.02 -12.85 -19.23
N THR A 386 -16.62 -14.09 -19.37
CA THR A 386 -15.63 -14.70 -18.47
C THR A 386 -14.25 -14.16 -18.83
N SER A 387 -13.64 -13.41 -17.93
CA SER A 387 -12.29 -12.86 -18.11
C SER A 387 -11.20 -13.87 -17.78
N ASN A 388 -11.49 -14.81 -16.88
CA ASN A 388 -10.55 -15.85 -16.47
C ASN A 388 -11.29 -17.18 -16.30
N TYR A 389 -11.04 -18.11 -17.20
CA TYR A 389 -11.67 -19.44 -17.17
C TYR A 389 -11.16 -20.33 -16.03
N LEU A 390 -9.98 -20.04 -15.46
CA LEU A 390 -9.43 -20.82 -14.35
C LEU A 390 -10.09 -20.44 -13.01
N THR A 391 -10.35 -19.14 -12.80
CA THR A 391 -10.95 -18.63 -11.56
C THR A 391 -12.46 -18.46 -11.67
N GLY A 392 -13.04 -18.56 -12.86
CA GLY A 392 -14.44 -18.29 -13.13
C GLY A 392 -14.82 -16.80 -13.05
N GLN A 393 -13.83 -15.91 -13.01
CA GLN A 393 -14.04 -14.47 -12.87
C GLN A 393 -14.69 -13.88 -14.13
N SER A 394 -15.73 -13.06 -13.94
CA SER A 394 -16.50 -12.44 -15.01
C SER A 394 -16.37 -10.91 -14.98
N VAL A 395 -16.57 -10.29 -16.13
CA VAL A 395 -16.59 -8.85 -16.36
C VAL A 395 -17.86 -8.44 -17.09
N VAL A 396 -18.23 -7.18 -16.97
CA VAL A 396 -19.28 -6.59 -17.81
C VAL A 396 -18.62 -6.01 -19.05
N SER A 397 -18.89 -6.57 -20.22
CA SER A 397 -18.40 -6.05 -21.51
C SER A 397 -19.46 -5.17 -22.15
N LEU A 398 -19.07 -3.97 -22.57
CA LEU A 398 -19.90 -3.08 -23.37
C LEU A 398 -19.42 -3.15 -24.82
N ASP A 399 -20.17 -3.83 -25.68
CA ASP A 399 -19.79 -3.98 -27.08
C ASP A 399 -20.94 -3.57 -28.02
N ILE A 400 -20.57 -3.15 -29.23
CA ILE A 400 -21.52 -2.79 -30.27
C ILE A 400 -21.92 -4.07 -31.02
N ASP A 401 -23.16 -4.47 -30.92
CA ASP A 401 -23.75 -5.54 -31.73
C ASP A 401 -24.49 -4.92 -32.92
N PRO A 402 -23.97 -5.08 -34.15
CA PRO A 402 -24.62 -4.54 -35.34
C PRO A 402 -26.01 -5.15 -35.64
N LYS A 403 -26.32 -6.31 -35.02
CA LYS A 403 -27.59 -7.03 -35.19
C LYS A 403 -28.56 -6.77 -34.06
N ALA A 404 -28.15 -5.99 -33.03
CA ALA A 404 -29.03 -5.66 -31.92
C ALA A 404 -30.24 -4.86 -32.40
N ALA A 405 -31.41 -5.18 -31.89
CA ALA A 405 -32.61 -4.37 -32.14
C ALA A 405 -32.36 -2.92 -31.66
N PRO A 406 -32.91 -1.92 -32.39
CA PRO A 406 -32.80 -0.53 -31.94
C PRO A 406 -33.24 -0.36 -30.48
N ALA A 407 -32.43 0.27 -29.66
CA ALA A 407 -32.77 0.54 -28.27
C ALA A 407 -32.31 1.94 -27.89
N GLN A 408 -32.91 2.48 -26.84
CA GLN A 408 -32.51 3.72 -26.19
C GLN A 408 -32.01 3.41 -24.79
N LEU A 409 -31.26 4.36 -24.21
CA LEU A 409 -30.92 4.29 -22.81
C LEU A 409 -32.21 4.32 -21.99
N GLY A 410 -32.47 3.23 -21.25
CA GLY A 410 -33.69 3.09 -20.46
C GLY A 410 -33.68 4.04 -19.24
N THR A 411 -34.87 4.36 -18.76
CA THR A 411 -35.06 5.06 -17.48
C THR A 411 -35.25 4.03 -16.39
N GLY A 412 -34.37 4.01 -15.40
CA GLY A 412 -34.53 3.24 -14.16
C GLY A 412 -34.94 4.14 -13.02
N ASP A 413 -35.31 3.57 -11.88
CA ASP A 413 -35.78 4.32 -10.70
C ASP A 413 -34.71 5.26 -10.14
N ALA A 414 -33.44 4.85 -10.16
CA ALA A 414 -32.33 5.64 -9.61
C ALA A 414 -31.24 5.99 -10.65
N TYR A 415 -31.03 5.14 -11.65
CA TYR A 415 -29.95 5.30 -12.63
C TYR A 415 -30.44 4.92 -14.04
N PRO A 416 -29.87 5.53 -15.11
CA PRO A 416 -30.16 5.12 -16.47
C PRO A 416 -29.80 3.65 -16.72
N VAL A 417 -30.56 2.97 -17.56
CA VAL A 417 -30.41 1.54 -17.84
C VAL A 417 -29.75 1.32 -19.19
N ILE A 418 -28.61 0.62 -19.20
CA ILE A 418 -27.96 0.18 -20.42
C ILE A 418 -28.60 -1.15 -20.84
N PRO A 419 -29.05 -1.28 -22.10
CA PRO A 419 -29.65 -2.53 -22.60
C PRO A 419 -28.59 -3.62 -22.70
N THR A 420 -29.03 -4.87 -22.47
CA THR A 420 -28.18 -6.07 -22.46
C THR A 420 -28.39 -6.94 -23.72
N ASN A 421 -27.33 -7.69 -24.06
CA ASN A 421 -27.46 -8.88 -24.91
C ASN A 421 -27.48 -10.13 -24.02
N PRO A 422 -28.24 -11.19 -24.43
CA PRO A 422 -28.14 -12.48 -23.77
C PRO A 422 -26.68 -13.01 -23.86
N ASN A 423 -26.23 -13.67 -22.80
CA ASN A 423 -24.89 -14.27 -22.76
C ASN A 423 -24.69 -15.21 -23.96
N GLN A 424 -23.61 -15.03 -24.72
CA GLN A 424 -23.36 -15.84 -25.93
C GLN A 424 -23.21 -17.32 -25.60
N PHE A 425 -22.66 -17.67 -24.44
CA PHE A 425 -22.54 -19.06 -23.99
C PHE A 425 -23.91 -19.68 -23.69
N ASP A 426 -24.77 -18.97 -22.97
CA ASP A 426 -26.15 -19.41 -22.70
C ASP A 426 -26.97 -19.49 -24.00
N SER A 427 -26.71 -18.61 -24.95
CA SER A 427 -27.36 -18.64 -26.27
C SER A 427 -26.89 -19.84 -27.10
N ALA A 428 -25.58 -20.14 -27.04
CA ALA A 428 -25.02 -21.33 -27.69
C ALA A 428 -25.55 -22.63 -27.06
N LEU A 429 -25.60 -22.70 -25.72
CA LEU A 429 -26.19 -23.86 -25.02
C LEU A 429 -27.68 -24.03 -25.33
N ARG A 430 -28.46 -22.95 -25.38
CA ARG A 430 -29.87 -23.00 -25.81
C ARG A 430 -30.00 -23.50 -27.25
N SER A 431 -29.18 -22.98 -28.17
CA SER A 431 -29.17 -23.44 -29.56
C SER A 431 -28.82 -24.93 -29.68
N VAL A 432 -27.83 -25.41 -28.88
CA VAL A 432 -27.51 -26.85 -28.84
C VAL A 432 -28.65 -27.65 -28.27
N ASN A 433 -29.31 -27.20 -27.19
CA ASN A 433 -30.47 -27.87 -26.61
C ASN A 433 -31.68 -27.86 -27.58
N ASP A 434 -31.90 -26.76 -28.29
CA ASP A 434 -32.96 -26.67 -29.32
C ASP A 434 -32.71 -27.65 -30.50
N ILE A 435 -31.42 -27.80 -30.90
CA ILE A 435 -31.04 -28.78 -31.92
C ILE A 435 -31.26 -30.21 -31.41
N LEU A 436 -30.83 -30.50 -30.17
CA LEU A 436 -31.04 -31.81 -29.54
C LEU A 436 -32.51 -32.13 -29.38
N ASP A 437 -33.32 -31.14 -28.99
CA ASP A 437 -34.79 -31.28 -28.84
C ASP A 437 -35.49 -31.51 -30.20
N ARG A 438 -35.00 -30.86 -31.26
CA ARG A 438 -35.47 -31.12 -32.64
C ARG A 438 -35.08 -32.52 -33.14
N ILE A 439 -33.85 -32.96 -32.83
CA ILE A 439 -33.36 -34.30 -33.20
C ILE A 439 -34.15 -35.37 -32.43
N SER A 440 -34.40 -35.15 -31.11
CA SER A 440 -35.15 -36.09 -30.28
C SER A 440 -36.64 -36.23 -30.70
N LYS A 441 -37.19 -35.17 -31.28
CA LYS A 441 -38.59 -35.13 -31.81
C LYS A 441 -38.69 -35.65 -33.23
N LEU A 442 -37.58 -35.97 -33.92
CA LEU A 442 -37.64 -36.68 -35.20
C LEU A 442 -38.23 -38.06 -35.00
N PRO A 443 -39.35 -38.39 -35.70
CA PRO A 443 -40.03 -39.67 -35.53
C PRO A 443 -39.25 -40.79 -36.25
N LEU A 444 -38.06 -41.12 -35.69
CA LEU A 444 -37.15 -42.13 -36.27
C LEU A 444 -37.87 -43.50 -36.38
N ASP A 445 -38.76 -43.81 -35.40
CA ASP A 445 -39.55 -45.03 -35.44
C ASP A 445 -40.50 -45.05 -36.63
N LYS A 446 -41.09 -43.89 -37.00
CA LYS A 446 -41.93 -43.79 -38.20
C LYS A 446 -41.14 -43.92 -39.49
N LEU A 447 -39.89 -43.36 -39.51
CA LEU A 447 -38.99 -43.47 -40.66
C LEU A 447 -38.55 -44.93 -40.86
N VAL A 448 -38.23 -45.65 -39.77
CA VAL A 448 -37.86 -47.07 -39.82
C VAL A 448 -39.07 -47.93 -40.24
N LEU A 449 -40.27 -47.65 -39.72
CA LEU A 449 -41.50 -48.35 -40.14
C LEU A 449 -41.86 -48.06 -41.60
N GLN A 450 -41.73 -46.79 -42.03
CA GLN A 450 -42.01 -46.41 -43.43
C GLN A 450 -40.94 -46.98 -44.37
N ALA A 451 -39.66 -47.05 -43.97
CA ALA A 451 -38.64 -47.75 -44.73
C ALA A 451 -38.94 -49.26 -44.84
N ASN A 452 -39.42 -49.89 -43.78
CA ASN A 452 -39.81 -51.31 -43.79
C ASN A 452 -41.06 -51.58 -44.64
N ASP A 453 -42.10 -50.69 -44.58
CA ASP A 453 -43.28 -50.79 -45.39
C ASP A 453 -42.97 -50.49 -46.88
N THR A 454 -42.03 -49.53 -47.13
CA THR A 454 -41.57 -49.28 -48.49
C THR A 454 -40.77 -50.46 -49.01
N MET A 455 -39.99 -51.14 -48.17
CA MET A 455 -39.19 -52.32 -48.55
C MET A 455 -40.10 -53.53 -48.83
N LYS A 456 -41.22 -53.71 -48.13
CA LYS A 456 -42.25 -54.72 -48.46
C LYS A 456 -42.98 -54.41 -49.76
N SER A 457 -43.36 -53.17 -50.00
CA SER A 457 -43.94 -52.73 -51.26
C SER A 457 -42.98 -52.86 -52.45
N PHE A 458 -41.66 -52.84 -52.20
CA PHE A 458 -40.63 -53.04 -53.20
C PHE A 458 -40.43 -54.51 -53.62
N GLN A 459 -40.72 -55.47 -52.75
CA GLN A 459 -40.65 -56.88 -53.11
C GLN A 459 -41.72 -57.24 -54.11
N ASP A 460 -42.83 -56.50 -54.13
CA ASP A 460 -43.96 -56.73 -55.08
C ASP A 460 -43.82 -55.98 -56.43
N LEU A 461 -42.93 -54.99 -56.57
CA LEU A 461 -42.76 -54.12 -57.77
C LEU A 461 -41.39 -54.19 -58.47
N ALA A 462 -40.64 -55.25 -58.36
CA ALA A 462 -39.25 -55.35 -58.81
C ALA A 462 -39.02 -55.44 -60.33
N ALA A 463 -39.65 -54.60 -61.15
CA ALA A 463 -39.44 -54.67 -62.63
C ALA A 463 -39.28 -53.33 -63.37
N GLY A 464 -39.24 -52.15 -62.75
CA GLY A 464 -39.15 -50.84 -63.44
C GLY A 464 -37.79 -50.09 -63.35
N PRO A 465 -37.35 -49.44 -64.46
CA PRO A 465 -36.10 -48.66 -64.48
C PRO A 465 -36.10 -47.40 -63.54
N GLU A 466 -37.29 -46.85 -63.26
CA GLU A 466 -37.44 -45.66 -62.39
C GLU A 466 -37.16 -45.95 -60.93
N ILE A 467 -37.28 -47.20 -60.52
CA ILE A 467 -36.96 -47.66 -59.15
C ILE A 467 -35.49 -47.68 -58.89
N LYS A 468 -34.65 -47.96 -59.89
CA LYS A 468 -33.21 -47.93 -59.73
C LYS A 468 -32.66 -46.52 -59.47
N GLU A 469 -33.33 -45.51 -60.00
CA GLU A 469 -32.96 -44.09 -59.84
C GLU A 469 -33.35 -43.55 -58.47
N SER A 470 -34.53 -43.92 -57.97
CA SER A 470 -34.99 -43.60 -56.60
C SER A 470 -34.16 -44.27 -55.55
N LEU A 471 -33.71 -45.53 -55.77
CA LEU A 471 -32.79 -46.23 -54.89
C LEU A 471 -31.37 -45.59 -54.85
N ARG A 472 -30.86 -45.11 -56.00
CA ARG A 472 -29.62 -44.35 -56.04
C ARG A 472 -29.73 -43.03 -55.29
N SER A 473 -30.81 -42.31 -55.42
CA SER A 473 -31.08 -41.05 -54.70
C SER A 473 -31.20 -41.26 -53.20
N LEU A 474 -31.85 -42.33 -52.72
CA LEU A 474 -31.95 -42.69 -51.30
C LEU A 474 -30.58 -43.14 -50.74
N ALA A 475 -29.84 -43.95 -51.50
CA ALA A 475 -28.49 -44.34 -51.10
C ALA A 475 -27.53 -43.12 -51.02
N GLY A 476 -27.68 -42.16 -51.98
CA GLY A 476 -26.98 -40.89 -51.93
C GLY A 476 -27.29 -40.05 -50.70
N ALA A 477 -28.61 -39.94 -50.35
CA ALA A 477 -29.04 -39.21 -49.17
C ALA A 477 -28.57 -39.85 -47.86
N LEU A 478 -28.56 -41.17 -47.75
CA LEU A 478 -28.02 -41.90 -46.60
C LEU A 478 -26.49 -41.78 -46.48
N THR A 479 -25.79 -41.75 -47.64
CA THR A 479 -24.33 -41.52 -47.66
C THR A 479 -24.03 -40.10 -47.18
N SER A 480 -24.77 -39.09 -47.66
CA SER A 480 -24.59 -37.69 -47.21
C SER A 480 -24.95 -37.50 -45.74
N ALA A 481 -25.96 -38.18 -45.22
CA ALA A 481 -26.29 -38.18 -43.80
C ALA A 481 -25.18 -38.83 -42.94
N ARG A 482 -24.57 -39.92 -43.44
CA ARG A 482 -23.43 -40.60 -42.81
C ARG A 482 -22.17 -39.73 -42.84
N GLU A 483 -21.89 -39.06 -43.93
CA GLU A 483 -20.78 -38.12 -44.06
C GLU A 483 -20.96 -36.91 -43.10
N LEU A 484 -22.18 -36.40 -42.93
CA LEU A 484 -22.50 -35.36 -41.94
C LEU A 484 -22.24 -35.83 -40.50
N ILE A 485 -22.63 -37.04 -40.16
CA ILE A 485 -22.40 -37.64 -38.82
C ILE A 485 -20.91 -37.89 -38.59
N ASP A 486 -20.20 -38.40 -39.61
CA ASP A 486 -18.76 -38.65 -39.49
C ASP A 486 -17.95 -37.31 -39.47
N LYS A 487 -18.41 -36.29 -40.18
CA LYS A 487 -17.85 -34.95 -40.12
C LYS A 487 -18.06 -34.30 -38.75
N ALA A 488 -19.25 -34.44 -38.17
CA ALA A 488 -19.50 -33.98 -36.80
C ALA A 488 -18.62 -34.70 -35.77
N LYS A 489 -18.39 -36.02 -35.91
CA LYS A 489 -17.46 -36.79 -35.09
C LYS A 489 -16.00 -36.30 -35.28
N THR A 490 -15.61 -35.98 -36.50
CA THR A 490 -14.23 -35.57 -36.81
C THR A 490 -13.96 -34.15 -36.36
N ASP A 491 -14.91 -33.23 -36.37
CA ASP A 491 -14.75 -31.85 -35.93
C ASP A 491 -14.79 -31.68 -34.41
N LEU A 492 -15.48 -32.60 -33.68
CA LEU A 492 -15.49 -32.62 -32.22
C LEU A 492 -14.28 -33.32 -31.59
N ALA A 493 -13.71 -34.33 -32.24
CA ALA A 493 -12.56 -35.06 -31.76
C ALA A 493 -11.31 -34.18 -31.54
N PRO A 494 -10.93 -33.24 -32.43
CA PRO A 494 -9.78 -32.35 -32.21
C PRO A 494 -10.00 -31.33 -31.08
N ALA A 495 -11.26 -30.90 -30.84
CA ALA A 495 -11.59 -30.00 -29.74
C ALA A 495 -11.43 -30.71 -28.40
N MET A 496 -11.85 -31.97 -28.30
CA MET A 496 -11.68 -32.82 -27.12
C MET A 496 -10.19 -33.12 -26.86
N GLN A 497 -9.39 -33.42 -27.88
CA GLN A 497 -7.96 -33.66 -27.75
C GLN A 497 -7.16 -32.43 -27.31
N ARG A 498 -7.62 -31.22 -27.59
CA ARG A 498 -7.00 -29.97 -27.15
C ARG A 498 -7.26 -29.62 -25.68
N LEU A 499 -8.27 -30.22 -25.06
CA LEU A 499 -8.55 -30.04 -23.62
C LEU A 499 -7.59 -30.84 -22.75
N GLN A 500 -7.12 -32.01 -23.17
CA GLN A 500 -6.18 -32.84 -22.42
C GLN A 500 -4.87 -32.11 -22.02
N PRO A 501 -4.13 -31.44 -22.93
CA PRO A 501 -2.91 -30.71 -22.57
C PRO A 501 -3.17 -29.56 -21.60
N VAL A 502 -4.34 -28.91 -21.64
CA VAL A 502 -4.71 -27.83 -20.73
C VAL A 502 -4.92 -28.37 -19.31
N LEU A 503 -5.60 -29.50 -19.18
CA LEU A 503 -5.80 -30.18 -17.90
C LEU A 503 -4.48 -30.69 -17.30
N ASP A 504 -3.59 -31.23 -18.11
CA ASP A 504 -2.28 -31.71 -17.67
C ASP A 504 -1.36 -30.55 -17.24
N THR A 505 -1.42 -29.41 -17.94
CA THR A 505 -0.68 -28.18 -17.56
C THR A 505 -1.21 -27.61 -16.24
N ALA A 506 -2.54 -27.61 -16.03
CA ALA A 506 -3.15 -27.17 -14.78
C ALA A 506 -2.73 -28.05 -13.60
N GLN A 507 -2.72 -29.38 -13.77
CA GLN A 507 -2.25 -30.32 -12.74
C GLN A 507 -0.75 -30.19 -12.42
N GLN A 508 0.09 -29.99 -13.43
CA GLN A 508 1.53 -29.76 -13.22
C GLN A 508 1.79 -28.44 -12.48
N SER A 509 1.05 -27.40 -12.81
CA SER A 509 1.13 -26.12 -12.12
C SER A 509 0.73 -26.25 -10.65
N MET A 510 -0.35 -26.98 -10.36
CA MET A 510 -0.78 -27.30 -9.00
C MET A 510 0.27 -28.09 -8.21
N LYS A 511 0.88 -29.12 -8.81
CA LYS A 511 1.96 -29.87 -8.17
C LYS A 511 3.15 -29.00 -7.83
N ARG A 512 3.53 -28.05 -8.70
CA ARG A 512 4.61 -27.09 -8.44
C ARG A 512 4.25 -26.13 -7.32
N ILE A 513 3.03 -25.61 -7.27
CA ILE A 513 2.56 -24.74 -6.18
C ILE A 513 2.58 -25.51 -4.85
N ASN A 514 2.09 -26.75 -4.81
CA ASN A 514 2.12 -27.59 -3.60
C ASN A 514 3.55 -27.92 -3.13
N SER A 515 4.49 -28.16 -4.04
CA SER A 515 5.90 -28.40 -3.66
C SER A 515 6.57 -27.11 -3.15
N THR A 516 6.24 -25.96 -3.70
CA THR A 516 6.72 -24.65 -3.22
C THR A 516 6.16 -24.32 -1.84
N LEU A 517 4.88 -24.61 -1.59
CA LEU A 517 4.27 -24.44 -0.27
C LEU A 517 4.87 -25.39 0.78
N GLY A 518 5.23 -26.62 0.40
CA GLY A 518 5.91 -27.57 1.29
C GLY A 518 7.32 -27.11 1.71
N SER A 519 8.03 -26.40 0.85
CA SER A 519 9.33 -25.80 1.20
C SER A 519 9.22 -24.56 2.09
N PHE A 520 8.11 -23.81 2.02
CA PHE A 520 7.81 -22.70 2.95
C PHE A 520 7.47 -23.18 4.37
N ASP A 521 6.95 -24.40 4.53
CA ASP A 521 6.57 -24.96 5.83
C ASP A 521 7.78 -25.30 6.72
N GLN A 522 8.96 -25.48 6.14
CA GLN A 522 10.22 -25.75 6.87
C GLN A 522 10.89 -24.46 7.42
N GLY A 523 10.44 -23.27 7.04
CA GLY A 523 11.05 -21.99 7.42
C GLY A 523 10.25 -21.08 8.35
N TYR A 524 8.92 -21.19 8.40
CA TYR A 524 8.07 -20.28 9.19
C TYR A 524 6.84 -20.98 9.75
N GLY A 525 6.67 -20.93 11.07
CA GLY A 525 5.69 -21.63 11.89
C GLY A 525 4.24 -21.68 11.38
N GLY A 526 3.70 -22.85 11.41
CA GLY A 526 2.54 -23.37 10.71
C GLY A 526 1.14 -23.03 11.25
N SER A 527 0.77 -21.78 11.54
CA SER A 527 -0.58 -21.47 12.06
C SER A 527 -1.26 -20.22 11.51
N SER A 528 -0.98 -19.81 10.27
CA SER A 528 -1.67 -18.66 9.69
C SER A 528 -3.03 -19.05 9.08
N SER A 529 -4.05 -18.20 9.25
CA SER A 529 -5.35 -18.30 8.56
C SER A 529 -5.20 -18.42 7.04
N PHE A 530 -4.20 -17.75 6.49
CA PHE A 530 -3.83 -17.80 5.09
C PHE A 530 -3.51 -19.22 4.59
N LYS A 531 -2.77 -20.04 5.37
CA LYS A 531 -2.47 -21.43 4.99
C LYS A 531 -3.75 -22.27 4.88
N ARG A 532 -4.67 -22.09 5.81
CA ARG A 532 -5.96 -22.84 5.81
C ARG A 532 -6.83 -22.45 4.63
N ASP A 533 -6.91 -21.17 4.32
CA ASP A 533 -7.72 -20.65 3.21
C ASP A 533 -7.11 -21.07 1.87
N LEU A 534 -5.80 -21.00 1.73
CA LEU A 534 -5.08 -21.45 0.54
C LEU A 534 -5.23 -22.97 0.33
N THR A 535 -5.13 -23.76 1.39
CA THR A 535 -5.33 -25.22 1.32
C THR A 535 -6.76 -25.55 0.91
N ARG A 536 -7.76 -24.82 1.43
CA ARG A 536 -9.17 -24.97 1.05
C ARG A 536 -9.39 -24.62 -0.42
N LEU A 537 -8.80 -23.53 -0.88
CA LEU A 537 -8.88 -23.09 -2.27
C LEU A 537 -8.24 -24.10 -3.22
N MET A 538 -7.09 -24.65 -2.84
CA MET A 538 -6.40 -25.72 -3.57
C MET A 538 -7.24 -26.98 -3.68
N SER A 539 -7.91 -27.40 -2.60
CA SER A 539 -8.79 -28.57 -2.66
C SER A 539 -9.98 -28.36 -3.59
N GLN A 540 -10.59 -27.16 -3.61
CA GLN A 540 -11.68 -26.84 -4.52
C GLN A 540 -11.26 -26.87 -5.99
N VAL A 541 -10.05 -26.39 -6.31
CA VAL A 541 -9.51 -26.42 -7.68
C VAL A 541 -9.19 -27.87 -8.08
N ASP A 542 -8.64 -28.69 -7.19
CA ASP A 542 -8.37 -30.12 -7.47
C ASP A 542 -9.67 -30.88 -7.74
N ASP A 543 -10.71 -30.64 -6.96
CA ASP A 543 -12.04 -31.21 -7.17
C ASP A 543 -12.65 -30.77 -8.50
N ALA A 544 -12.49 -29.50 -8.89
CA ALA A 544 -12.96 -28.98 -10.18
C ALA A 544 -12.22 -29.65 -11.35
N VAL A 545 -10.88 -29.75 -11.30
CA VAL A 545 -10.07 -30.43 -12.31
C VAL A 545 -10.44 -31.89 -12.43
N ARG A 546 -10.64 -32.57 -11.29
CA ARG A 546 -11.08 -33.98 -11.25
C ARG A 546 -12.46 -34.14 -11.89
N SER A 547 -13.39 -33.23 -11.59
CA SER A 547 -14.75 -33.24 -12.16
C SER A 547 -14.74 -33.07 -13.69
N ILE A 548 -13.88 -32.13 -14.19
CA ILE A 548 -13.69 -31.93 -15.63
C ILE A 548 -13.07 -33.16 -16.27
N ARG A 549 -12.06 -33.80 -15.63
CA ARG A 549 -11.45 -35.03 -16.14
C ARG A 549 -12.45 -36.17 -16.23
N VAL A 550 -13.24 -36.41 -15.17
CA VAL A 550 -14.30 -37.43 -15.17
C VAL A 550 -15.33 -37.15 -16.27
N LEU A 551 -15.69 -35.89 -16.50
CA LEU A 551 -16.60 -35.52 -17.57
C LEU A 551 -15.98 -35.80 -18.95
N THR A 552 -14.69 -35.46 -19.14
CA THR A 552 -13.96 -35.68 -20.38
C THR A 552 -13.81 -37.18 -20.68
N ASP A 553 -13.40 -37.97 -19.67
CA ASP A 553 -13.28 -39.43 -19.79
C ASP A 553 -14.64 -40.09 -20.07
N TYR A 554 -15.72 -39.64 -19.40
CA TYR A 554 -17.07 -40.10 -19.64
C TYR A 554 -17.52 -39.80 -21.08
N MET A 555 -17.24 -38.57 -21.57
CA MET A 555 -17.58 -38.17 -22.92
C MET A 555 -16.73 -38.90 -23.99
N GLN A 556 -15.48 -39.28 -23.68
CA GLN A 556 -14.67 -40.11 -24.56
C GLN A 556 -15.16 -41.57 -24.64
N GLN A 557 -15.60 -42.13 -23.50
CA GLN A 557 -16.09 -43.50 -23.43
C GLN A 557 -17.55 -43.64 -23.92
N HIS A 558 -18.34 -42.56 -23.82
CA HIS A 558 -19.75 -42.52 -24.14
C HIS A 558 -20.11 -41.35 -25.06
N PRO A 559 -19.58 -41.27 -26.27
CA PRO A 559 -19.92 -40.19 -27.20
C PRO A 559 -21.40 -40.08 -27.50
N GLU A 560 -22.14 -41.21 -27.35
CA GLU A 560 -23.61 -41.26 -27.48
C GLU A 560 -24.32 -40.48 -26.36
N SER A 561 -23.70 -40.22 -25.24
CA SER A 561 -24.30 -39.44 -24.13
C SER A 561 -24.51 -37.95 -24.48
N LEU A 562 -23.79 -37.43 -25.46
CA LEU A 562 -24.02 -36.10 -26.04
C LEU A 562 -25.34 -36.02 -26.83
N ILE A 563 -25.81 -37.16 -27.31
CA ILE A 563 -27.01 -37.24 -28.14
C ILE A 563 -28.25 -37.71 -27.31
N ARG A 564 -28.03 -38.57 -26.31
CA ARG A 564 -29.14 -39.20 -25.54
C ARG A 564 -29.29 -38.71 -24.09
N GLY A 565 -28.40 -37.91 -23.59
CA GLY A 565 -28.38 -37.57 -22.16
C GLY A 565 -28.04 -38.75 -21.26
N LYS A 566 -27.77 -38.50 -19.96
CA LYS A 566 -27.48 -39.54 -18.98
C LYS A 566 -28.74 -40.32 -18.65
N THR A 567 -28.89 -41.53 -19.14
CA THR A 567 -29.96 -42.43 -18.66
C THR A 567 -29.73 -42.72 -17.18
N ARG A 568 -30.68 -42.32 -16.33
CA ARG A 568 -30.69 -42.71 -14.92
C ARG A 568 -30.85 -44.23 -14.88
N GLY A 569 -29.74 -44.94 -14.56
CA GLY A 569 -29.79 -46.33 -14.19
C GLY A 569 -30.65 -46.47 -12.94
N SER A 570 -31.72 -47.21 -13.05
CA SER A 570 -32.45 -47.69 -11.89
C SER A 570 -31.57 -48.67 -11.11
N ASN A 571 -31.21 -48.33 -9.91
CA ASN A 571 -31.11 -49.16 -8.72
C ASN A 571 -31.19 -48.26 -7.51
#